data_ba797ff9953bdc2aaa721120dcd1b71b
#
_entry.id   ba797ff9953bdc2aaa721120dcd1b71b
#
_cell.length_a   1.000
_cell.length_b   1.000
_cell.length_c   1.000
_cell.angle_alpha   90.00
_cell.angle_beta   90.00
_cell.angle_gamma   90.00
#
_symmetry.space_group_name_H-M   'P 1'
#
loop_
_entity.id
_entity.type
_entity.pdbx_description
1 polymer ?
#
loop_
_entity_poly.entity_id
_entity_poly.type
_entity_poly.pdbx_seq_one_letter_code
_entity_poly.pdbx_strand_id
1 'polypeptide(L)'
;MAKLSFQDSGAMMVMTGNARIQMKKRWHVMTLIVFVVMGVGCEKGEHEATVKAPVQAPEISAPGPELMRLWMNSCALCHVTGVGGAPIVGKYDDWADRLAQGNELLLQHTIEGYNNMPPLGYCMACEKDDFAALIEFMAAGTP
;
A
#
# COMPACT_ATOMS: atom_id res chain seq x y z
N MET A 1 -20.03 50.68 -3.49
CA MET A 1 -18.64 50.68 -3.94
C MET A 1 -17.74 50.68 -2.71
N ALA A 2 -17.27 49.54 -2.24
CA ALA A 2 -16.35 49.45 -1.11
C ALA A 2 -15.07 48.79 -1.62
N LYS A 3 -13.96 49.53 -1.62
CA LYS A 3 -12.61 49.10 -1.98
C LYS A 3 -11.99 48.39 -0.77
N LEU A 4 -11.74 47.10 -0.86
CA LEU A 4 -10.91 46.37 0.10
C LEU A 4 -9.45 46.53 -0.32
N SER A 5 -8.68 47.23 0.51
CA SER A 5 -7.22 47.33 0.44
C SER A 5 -6.61 46.12 1.08
N PHE A 6 -5.92 45.29 0.29
CA PHE A 6 -5.10 44.18 0.76
C PHE A 6 -3.69 44.71 1.08
N GLN A 7 -3.36 44.74 2.36
CA GLN A 7 -2.06 45.21 2.86
C GLN A 7 -1.19 43.98 3.09
N ASP A 8 -0.22 43.82 2.20
CA ASP A 8 0.83 42.78 2.24
C ASP A 8 1.87 43.20 3.30
N SER A 9 1.93 42.43 4.40
CA SER A 9 2.97 42.59 5.44
C SER A 9 4.00 41.50 5.27
N GLY A 10 4.98 41.75 4.42
CA GLY A 10 6.21 40.95 4.31
C GLY A 10 7.06 41.04 5.56
N ALA A 11 6.98 40.08 6.45
CA ALA A 11 7.89 39.91 7.56
C ALA A 11 9.16 39.18 7.06
N MET A 12 10.15 39.96 6.69
CA MET A 12 11.50 39.50 6.35
C MET A 12 12.22 39.10 7.63
N MET A 13 12.29 37.78 7.88
CA MET A 13 12.95 37.18 9.05
C MET A 13 14.47 37.20 8.82
N VAL A 14 15.13 38.20 9.38
CA VAL A 14 16.61 38.30 9.43
C VAL A 14 17.14 37.24 10.38
N MET A 15 17.68 36.15 9.84
CA MET A 15 18.40 35.14 10.63
C MET A 15 19.76 35.70 11.03
N THR A 16 19.91 36.06 12.31
CA THR A 16 21.13 36.52 12.92
C THR A 16 22.22 35.45 12.88
N GLY A 17 23.45 35.85 12.55
CA GLY A 17 24.64 35.01 12.29
C GLY A 17 25.12 34.06 13.40
N ASN A 18 24.45 34.03 14.55
CA ASN A 18 24.84 33.17 15.69
C ASN A 18 24.45 31.70 15.53
N ALA A 19 23.47 31.37 14.71
CA ALA A 19 23.03 29.99 14.50
C ALA A 19 24.06 29.14 13.72
N ARG A 20 24.84 29.76 12.83
CA ARG A 20 25.84 29.04 12.01
C ARG A 20 27.08 28.64 12.78
N ILE A 21 27.48 29.39 13.82
CA ILE A 21 28.67 29.09 14.61
C ILE A 21 28.41 27.94 15.58
N GLN A 22 27.22 27.84 16.13
CA GLN A 22 26.84 26.75 17.04
C GLN A 22 26.75 25.40 16.33
N MET A 23 26.34 25.38 15.08
CA MET A 23 26.19 24.15 14.30
C MET A 23 27.53 23.50 13.93
N LYS A 24 28.56 24.31 13.63
CA LYS A 24 29.94 23.81 13.37
C LYS A 24 30.59 23.20 14.61
N LYS A 25 30.34 23.75 15.79
CA LYS A 25 30.96 23.26 17.05
C LYS A 25 30.35 21.91 17.48
N ARG A 26 29.07 21.70 17.24
CA ARG A 26 28.42 20.42 17.54
C ARG A 26 28.83 19.27 16.59
N TRP A 27 29.16 19.60 15.34
CA TRP A 27 29.61 18.60 14.35
C TRP A 27 31.01 18.04 14.70
N HIS A 28 31.97 18.88 15.16
CA HIS A 28 33.30 18.41 15.50
C HIS A 28 33.34 17.52 16.75
N VAL A 29 32.45 17.73 17.72
CA VAL A 29 32.32 16.89 18.91
C VAL A 29 31.73 15.53 18.56
N MET A 30 30.79 15.49 17.62
CA MET A 30 30.14 14.25 17.18
C MET A 30 31.08 13.38 16.32
N THR A 31 31.97 14.00 15.54
CA THR A 31 32.95 13.27 14.71
C THR A 31 34.06 12.61 15.56
N LEU A 32 34.44 13.22 16.70
CA LEU A 32 35.43 12.64 17.59
C LEU A 32 34.94 11.44 18.40
N ILE A 33 33.64 11.38 18.69
CA ILE A 33 33.02 10.24 19.41
C ILE A 33 32.89 9.00 18.51
N VAL A 34 32.68 9.20 17.20
CA VAL A 34 32.54 8.07 16.24
C VAL A 34 33.88 7.35 16.01
N PHE A 35 35.01 8.03 16.15
CA PHE A 35 36.35 7.42 15.93
C PHE A 35 36.85 6.54 17.08
N VAL A 36 36.30 6.69 18.29
CA VAL A 36 36.75 5.92 19.47
C VAL A 36 36.06 4.57 19.60
N VAL A 37 34.94 4.34 18.88
CA VAL A 37 34.13 3.10 18.95
C VAL A 37 34.52 2.07 17.88
N MET A 38 35.39 2.39 16.91
CA MET A 38 35.80 1.50 15.83
C MET A 38 37.10 0.70 16.06
N GLY A 39 37.47 0.51 17.28
CA GLY A 39 38.65 -0.29 17.58
C GLY A 39 38.43 -1.31 18.67
N VAL A 40 37.77 -2.43 18.40
CA VAL A 40 38.00 -3.78 18.99
C VAL A 40 36.88 -4.69 18.50
N GLY A 41 37.25 -5.82 17.86
CA GLY A 41 36.35 -6.95 17.68
C GLY A 41 36.47 -7.65 16.32
N CYS A 42 37.61 -8.32 16.07
CA CYS A 42 37.62 -9.50 15.21
C CYS A 42 36.89 -10.61 15.97
N GLU A 43 35.71 -10.97 15.58
CA GLU A 43 35.05 -12.21 16.01
C GLU A 43 34.78 -13.08 14.81
N LYS A 44 35.27 -14.32 14.95
CA LYS A 44 35.30 -15.39 13.97
C LYS A 44 33.90 -15.68 13.42
N GLY A 45 33.85 -15.89 12.11
CA GLY A 45 32.65 -16.34 11.44
C GLY A 45 32.14 -17.68 11.98
N GLU A 46 30.98 -17.66 12.57
CA GLU A 46 30.09 -18.78 12.60
C GLU A 46 29.17 -18.67 11.39
N HIS A 47 29.34 -19.62 10.50
CA HIS A 47 28.46 -19.84 9.38
C HIS A 47 27.12 -20.31 9.96
N GLU A 48 26.31 -19.41 10.42
CA GLU A 48 24.93 -19.68 10.73
C GLU A 48 24.23 -19.93 9.39
N ALA A 49 23.99 -21.22 9.12
CA ALA A 49 23.16 -21.63 8.01
C ALA A 49 21.84 -20.86 8.12
N THR A 50 21.65 -19.90 7.23
CA THR A 50 20.37 -19.22 7.05
C THR A 50 19.35 -20.32 6.75
N VAL A 51 18.68 -20.80 7.77
CA VAL A 51 17.45 -21.57 7.63
C VAL A 51 16.52 -20.64 6.87
N LYS A 52 16.43 -20.92 5.57
CA LYS A 52 15.45 -20.30 4.69
C LYS A 52 14.12 -20.46 5.41
N ALA A 53 13.60 -19.38 5.97
CA ALA A 53 12.29 -19.37 6.58
C ALA A 53 11.33 -20.06 5.61
N PRO A 54 10.46 -20.96 6.07
CA PRO A 54 9.47 -21.58 5.20
C PRO A 54 8.79 -20.42 4.48
N VAL A 55 8.74 -20.50 3.15
CA VAL A 55 7.95 -19.57 2.33
C VAL A 55 6.53 -19.71 2.88
N GLN A 56 6.16 -18.80 3.73
CA GLN A 56 4.77 -18.68 4.17
C GLN A 56 3.98 -18.46 2.88
N ALA A 57 3.09 -19.41 2.60
CA ALA A 57 2.04 -19.16 1.62
C ALA A 57 1.45 -17.78 1.96
N PRO A 58 1.19 -16.91 0.98
CA PRO A 58 0.65 -15.59 1.25
C PRO A 58 -0.59 -15.79 2.14
N GLU A 59 -0.49 -15.40 3.40
CA GLU A 59 -1.67 -15.27 4.24
C GLU A 59 -2.51 -14.18 3.57
N ILE A 60 -3.58 -14.61 2.92
CA ILE A 60 -4.54 -13.69 2.35
C ILE A 60 -5.23 -13.05 3.54
N SER A 61 -4.64 -11.97 3.99
CA SER A 61 -5.23 -11.13 5.02
C SER A 61 -6.52 -10.54 4.45
N ALA A 62 -7.63 -10.75 5.14
CA ALA A 62 -8.86 -10.06 4.77
C ALA A 62 -8.58 -8.55 4.67
N PRO A 63 -9.13 -7.86 3.67
CA PRO A 63 -8.99 -6.42 3.54
C PRO A 63 -9.37 -5.71 4.83
N GLY A 64 -8.77 -4.55 5.08
CA GLY A 64 -9.11 -3.73 6.23
C GLY A 64 -10.62 -3.40 6.30
N PRO A 65 -11.12 -3.00 7.47
CA PRO A 65 -12.57 -2.85 7.72
C PRO A 65 -13.24 -1.85 6.76
N GLU A 66 -12.54 -0.82 6.33
CA GLU A 66 -13.08 0.16 5.38
C GLU A 66 -13.26 -0.47 3.99
N LEU A 67 -12.25 -1.18 3.49
CA LEU A 67 -12.32 -1.86 2.19
C LEU A 67 -13.35 -2.98 2.20
N MET A 68 -13.50 -3.70 3.32
CA MET A 68 -14.56 -4.70 3.49
C MET A 68 -15.96 -4.06 3.48
N ARG A 69 -16.11 -2.85 4.00
CA ARG A 69 -17.38 -2.12 3.92
C ARG A 69 -17.72 -1.76 2.47
N LEU A 70 -16.75 -1.30 1.68
CA LEU A 70 -16.92 -1.05 0.25
C LEU A 70 -17.31 -2.33 -0.49
N TRP A 71 -16.60 -3.44 -0.22
CA TRP A 71 -16.89 -4.74 -0.80
C TRP A 71 -18.33 -5.21 -0.51
N MET A 72 -18.79 -5.14 0.73
CA MET A 72 -20.12 -5.57 1.13
C MET A 72 -21.24 -4.78 0.42
N ASN A 73 -21.01 -3.51 0.14
CA ASN A 73 -22.00 -2.62 -0.48
C ASN A 73 -21.95 -2.63 -2.03
N SER A 74 -21.01 -3.37 -2.63
CA SER A 74 -20.83 -3.43 -4.09
C SER A 74 -20.60 -4.86 -4.57
N CYS A 75 -19.36 -5.34 -4.54
CA CYS A 75 -18.95 -6.64 -5.11
C CYS A 75 -19.73 -7.83 -4.52
N ALA A 76 -19.98 -7.82 -3.20
CA ALA A 76 -20.67 -8.90 -2.50
C ALA A 76 -22.09 -9.15 -3.03
N LEU A 77 -22.75 -8.15 -3.61
CA LEU A 77 -24.09 -8.27 -4.16
C LEU A 77 -24.21 -9.40 -5.21
N CYS A 78 -23.13 -9.61 -5.97
CA CYS A 78 -23.07 -10.66 -6.99
C CYS A 78 -22.10 -11.79 -6.61
N HIS A 79 -20.94 -11.46 -6.04
CA HIS A 79 -19.84 -12.41 -5.84
C HIS A 79 -20.02 -13.34 -4.62
N VAL A 80 -21.01 -13.12 -3.76
CA VAL A 80 -21.37 -14.07 -2.69
C VAL A 80 -22.21 -15.24 -3.21
N THR A 81 -23.13 -14.97 -4.13
CA THR A 81 -24.12 -15.95 -4.58
C THR A 81 -23.95 -16.38 -6.04
N GLY A 82 -23.08 -15.73 -6.81
CA GLY A 82 -22.83 -16.03 -8.22
C GLY A 82 -23.92 -15.48 -9.16
N VAL A 83 -24.69 -14.48 -8.74
CA VAL A 83 -25.69 -13.82 -9.58
C VAL A 83 -25.06 -13.33 -10.89
N GLY A 84 -25.76 -13.55 -12.00
CA GLY A 84 -25.31 -13.15 -13.33
C GLY A 84 -24.08 -13.91 -13.84
N GLY A 85 -23.70 -15.02 -13.21
CA GLY A 85 -22.49 -15.79 -13.55
C GLY A 85 -21.21 -15.19 -12.92
N ALA A 86 -21.36 -14.37 -11.88
CA ALA A 86 -20.22 -13.85 -11.13
C ALA A 86 -19.43 -14.98 -10.45
N PRO A 87 -18.09 -15.00 -10.52
CA PRO A 87 -17.29 -15.96 -9.79
C PRO A 87 -17.47 -15.75 -8.28
N ILE A 88 -17.71 -16.85 -7.56
CA ILE A 88 -18.01 -16.80 -6.13
C ILE A 88 -16.72 -16.55 -5.34
N VAL A 89 -16.77 -15.64 -4.36
CA VAL A 89 -15.65 -15.32 -3.46
C VAL A 89 -15.13 -16.58 -2.77
N GLY A 90 -13.82 -16.78 -2.80
CA GLY A 90 -13.13 -17.92 -2.17
C GLY A 90 -13.31 -19.26 -2.89
N LYS A 91 -14.04 -19.34 -4.00
CA LYS A 91 -14.22 -20.57 -4.76
C LYS A 91 -13.21 -20.60 -5.91
N TYR A 92 -12.07 -21.24 -5.67
CA TYR A 92 -10.93 -21.24 -6.61
C TYR A 92 -11.33 -21.62 -8.06
N ASP A 93 -12.14 -22.66 -8.24
CA ASP A 93 -12.52 -23.12 -9.57
C ASP A 93 -13.22 -22.04 -10.41
N ASP A 94 -13.97 -21.16 -9.76
CA ASP A 94 -14.65 -20.05 -10.45
C ASP A 94 -13.65 -18.96 -10.90
N TRP A 95 -12.47 -18.90 -10.27
CA TRP A 95 -11.45 -17.87 -10.52
C TRP A 95 -10.26 -18.34 -11.36
N ALA A 96 -9.99 -19.66 -11.41
CA ALA A 96 -8.79 -20.21 -12.00
C ALA A 96 -8.52 -19.74 -13.44
N ASP A 97 -9.50 -19.84 -14.33
CA ASP A 97 -9.38 -19.41 -15.72
C ASP A 97 -9.21 -17.89 -15.87
N ARG A 98 -9.74 -17.13 -14.91
CA ARG A 98 -9.60 -15.66 -14.87
C ARG A 98 -8.21 -15.27 -14.40
N LEU A 99 -7.72 -15.89 -13.33
CA LEU A 99 -6.36 -15.67 -12.82
C LEU A 99 -5.30 -16.03 -13.86
N ALA A 100 -5.53 -17.06 -14.67
CA ALA A 100 -4.64 -17.46 -15.75
C ALA A 100 -4.47 -16.36 -16.83
N GLN A 101 -5.41 -15.42 -16.96
CA GLN A 101 -5.32 -14.28 -17.87
C GLN A 101 -4.45 -13.13 -17.33
N GLY A 102 -4.11 -13.17 -16.05
CA GLY A 102 -3.28 -12.18 -15.35
C GLY A 102 -4.09 -11.07 -14.67
N ASN A 103 -3.50 -10.57 -13.58
CA ASN A 103 -4.16 -9.60 -12.70
C ASN A 103 -4.50 -8.26 -13.38
N GLU A 104 -3.68 -7.81 -14.31
CA GLU A 104 -3.93 -6.55 -15.03
C GLU A 104 -5.21 -6.63 -15.86
N LEU A 105 -5.46 -7.76 -16.53
CA LEU A 105 -6.69 -7.94 -17.30
C LEU A 105 -7.92 -8.06 -16.41
N LEU A 106 -7.80 -8.73 -15.25
CA LEU A 106 -8.88 -8.78 -14.28
C LEU A 106 -9.24 -7.38 -13.77
N LEU A 107 -8.24 -6.59 -13.48
CA LEU A 107 -8.40 -5.21 -13.04
C LEU A 107 -9.06 -4.35 -14.11
N GLN A 108 -8.62 -4.47 -15.37
CA GLN A 108 -9.24 -3.79 -16.49
C GLN A 108 -10.73 -4.19 -16.64
N HIS A 109 -11.04 -5.47 -16.61
CA HIS A 109 -12.42 -5.97 -16.67
C HIS A 109 -13.29 -5.42 -15.52
N THR A 110 -12.70 -5.23 -14.35
CA THR A 110 -13.42 -4.66 -13.20
C THR A 110 -13.73 -3.19 -13.41
N ILE A 111 -12.78 -2.43 -13.94
CA ILE A 111 -12.94 -0.99 -14.19
C ILE A 111 -13.90 -0.71 -15.34
N GLU A 112 -13.76 -1.45 -16.44
CA GLU A 112 -14.53 -1.23 -17.66
C GLU A 112 -15.88 -1.95 -17.66
N GLY A 113 -16.03 -2.96 -16.82
CA GLY A 113 -17.11 -3.93 -16.85
C GLY A 113 -16.80 -5.11 -17.77
N TYR A 114 -17.35 -6.28 -17.46
CA TYR A 114 -17.12 -7.50 -18.25
C TYR A 114 -18.33 -8.43 -18.22
N ASN A 115 -18.87 -8.80 -19.38
CA ASN A 115 -20.10 -9.59 -19.50
C ASN A 115 -21.25 -8.93 -18.72
N ASN A 116 -21.74 -9.61 -17.67
CA ASN A 116 -22.81 -9.11 -16.81
C ASN A 116 -22.31 -8.28 -15.62
N MET A 117 -21.00 -8.11 -15.48
CA MET A 117 -20.43 -7.26 -14.46
C MET A 117 -20.42 -5.80 -14.93
N PRO A 118 -21.07 -4.89 -14.20
CA PRO A 118 -21.07 -3.48 -14.56
C PRO A 118 -19.69 -2.84 -14.32
N PRO A 119 -19.40 -1.71 -14.99
CA PRO A 119 -18.20 -0.94 -14.72
C PRO A 119 -18.04 -0.63 -13.22
N LEU A 120 -16.81 -0.75 -12.72
CA LEU A 120 -16.41 -0.54 -11.31
C LEU A 120 -17.12 -1.50 -10.33
N GLY A 121 -17.87 -2.52 -10.80
CA GLY A 121 -18.66 -3.38 -9.93
C GLY A 121 -19.60 -2.62 -9.00
N TYR A 122 -20.10 -1.46 -9.42
CA TYR A 122 -20.88 -0.48 -8.63
C TYR A 122 -20.11 0.18 -7.47
N CYS A 123 -18.79 -0.03 -7.31
CA CYS A 123 -18.00 0.65 -6.30
C CYS A 123 -17.47 1.99 -6.80
N MET A 124 -18.32 3.01 -6.81
CA MET A 124 -17.94 4.36 -7.28
C MET A 124 -16.94 5.08 -6.35
N ALA A 125 -16.74 4.59 -5.14
CA ALA A 125 -15.82 5.14 -4.15
C ALA A 125 -14.48 4.39 -4.09
N CYS A 126 -14.32 3.31 -4.90
CA CYS A 126 -13.09 2.53 -4.95
C CYS A 126 -12.07 3.15 -5.90
N GLU A 127 -10.81 3.16 -5.49
CA GLU A 127 -9.66 3.50 -6.32
C GLU A 127 -9.06 2.24 -6.98
N LYS A 128 -8.12 2.42 -7.90
CA LYS A 128 -7.49 1.31 -8.64
C LYS A 128 -6.89 0.24 -7.71
N ASP A 129 -6.23 0.68 -6.65
CA ASP A 129 -5.56 -0.21 -5.70
C ASP A 129 -6.58 -0.98 -4.82
N ASP A 130 -7.73 -0.37 -4.54
CA ASP A 130 -8.84 -1.04 -3.85
C ASP A 130 -9.39 -2.19 -4.69
N PHE A 131 -9.59 -1.97 -5.99
CA PHE A 131 -10.02 -3.04 -6.89
C PHE A 131 -9.03 -4.18 -6.96
N ALA A 132 -7.72 -3.89 -7.04
CA ALA A 132 -6.68 -4.92 -7.05
C ALA A 132 -6.72 -5.77 -5.77
N ALA A 133 -6.81 -5.13 -4.60
CA ALA A 133 -6.90 -5.82 -3.32
C ALA A 133 -8.20 -6.64 -3.17
N LEU A 134 -9.32 -6.14 -3.68
CA LEU A 134 -10.60 -6.87 -3.65
C LEU A 134 -10.63 -8.06 -4.61
N ILE A 135 -9.99 -7.96 -5.78
CA ILE A 135 -9.81 -9.10 -6.70
C ILE A 135 -9.00 -10.19 -6.01
N GLU A 136 -7.86 -9.82 -5.41
CA GLU A 136 -7.01 -10.76 -4.68
C GLU A 136 -7.78 -11.44 -3.54
N PHE A 137 -8.50 -10.67 -2.73
CA PHE A 137 -9.35 -11.19 -1.66
C PHE A 137 -10.41 -12.17 -2.18
N MET A 138 -11.14 -11.83 -3.24
CA MET A 138 -12.22 -12.67 -3.77
C MET A 138 -11.70 -13.95 -4.42
N ALA A 139 -10.55 -13.87 -5.09
CA ALA A 139 -9.93 -14.99 -5.79
C ALA A 139 -9.10 -15.91 -4.88
N ALA A 140 -9.01 -15.60 -3.61
CA ALA A 140 -8.16 -16.25 -2.61
C ALA A 140 -8.61 -17.65 -2.16
N GLY A 141 -9.32 -18.39 -2.97
CA GLY A 141 -9.63 -19.80 -2.69
C GLY A 141 -8.40 -20.70 -2.78
N THR A 142 -8.42 -21.81 -2.05
CA THR A 142 -7.46 -22.90 -2.25
C THR A 142 -7.99 -23.87 -3.31
N PRO A 143 -7.10 -24.43 -4.17
CA PRO A 143 -7.48 -25.43 -5.16
C PRO A 143 -8.02 -26.71 -4.51
#